data_49fbbd62bcd6594fd2a2f358ce8e3d08
#
_entry.id   49fbbd62bcd6594fd2a2f358ce8e3d08
#
_cell.length_a   1.000
_cell.length_b   1.000
_cell.length_c   1.000
_cell.angle_alpha   90.00
_cell.angle_beta   90.00
_cell.angle_gamma   90.00
#
_symmetry.space_group_name_H-M   'P 1'
#
loop_
_entity.id
_entity.type
_entity.pdbx_description
1 polymer ?
#
loop_
_entity_poly.entity_id
_entity_poly.type
_entity_poly.pdbx_seq_one_letter_code
_entity_poly.pdbx_strand_id
1 'polypeptide(L)'
;PDSALSFCTIMDYFGMYLTGRKKPLVHVSNAAGFGFFDSHKMCFEKEKLAEMGVDVNWLPDVCMGIEKLGTYRGRTVTTAIGDNQASFLGAAGDEENILLVNMGTGGQISVLSGQYFSGDGIEARPFLNRKYLLAGASLCGGKAYALLEQFFRKIVKEATGQDQPLYKVMEKMARTG
;
A
#
# COMPACT_ATOMS: atom_id res chain seq x y z
N PRO A 1 -2.65 -30.76 -18.81
CA PRO A 1 -2.59 -29.45 -18.18
C PRO A 1 -3.59 -29.45 -17.05
N ASP A 2 -3.08 -29.36 -15.84
CA ASP A 2 -3.94 -29.37 -14.66
C ASP A 2 -4.80 -28.10 -14.67
N SER A 3 -6.09 -28.29 -14.91
CA SER A 3 -7.13 -27.27 -14.85
C SER A 3 -7.31 -26.64 -13.44
N ALA A 4 -6.38 -26.90 -12.53
CA ALA A 4 -6.40 -26.54 -11.13
C ALA A 4 -5.43 -25.39 -10.75
N LEU A 5 -4.62 -24.89 -11.69
CA LEU A 5 -3.71 -23.79 -11.40
C LEU A 5 -4.45 -22.45 -11.39
N SER A 6 -4.20 -21.67 -10.36
CA SER A 6 -4.65 -20.28 -10.28
C SER A 6 -3.64 -19.46 -9.51
N PHE A 7 -3.34 -18.27 -9.99
CA PHE A 7 -2.51 -17.31 -9.28
C PHE A 7 -3.28 -16.70 -8.11
N CYS A 8 -2.60 -16.49 -6.99
CA CYS A 8 -3.11 -15.74 -5.86
C CYS A 8 -1.96 -15.21 -5.00
N THR A 9 -2.23 -14.24 -4.14
CA THR A 9 -1.29 -13.86 -3.12
C THR A 9 -1.28 -14.88 -1.98
N ILE A 10 -0.24 -14.86 -1.15
CA ILE A 10 -0.19 -15.72 0.04
C ILE A 10 -1.36 -15.43 1.00
N MET A 11 -1.81 -14.19 1.07
CA MET A 11 -2.94 -13.75 1.89
C MET A 11 -4.25 -14.37 1.39
N ASP A 12 -4.47 -14.38 0.08
CA ASP A 12 -5.67 -14.98 -0.54
C ASP A 12 -5.64 -16.49 -0.38
N TYR A 13 -4.47 -17.12 -0.57
CA TYR A 13 -4.29 -18.55 -0.32
C TYR A 13 -4.63 -18.91 1.14
N PHE A 14 -4.19 -18.10 2.10
CA PHE A 14 -4.52 -18.33 3.50
C PHE A 14 -6.02 -18.22 3.77
N GLY A 15 -6.70 -17.23 3.17
CA GLY A 15 -8.16 -17.13 3.21
C GLY A 15 -8.87 -18.37 2.64
N MET A 16 -8.40 -18.88 1.50
CA MET A 16 -8.89 -20.13 0.91
C MET A 16 -8.67 -21.33 1.85
N TYR A 17 -7.48 -21.47 2.42
CA TYR A 17 -7.14 -22.53 3.35
C TYR A 17 -8.08 -22.57 4.56
N LEU A 18 -8.32 -21.41 5.17
CA LEU A 18 -9.21 -21.30 6.34
C LEU A 18 -10.67 -21.63 6.03
N THR A 19 -11.14 -21.33 4.82
CA THR A 19 -12.56 -21.44 4.45
C THR A 19 -12.90 -22.67 3.61
N GLY A 20 -11.88 -23.39 3.14
CA GLY A 20 -12.04 -24.50 2.19
C GLY A 20 -12.45 -24.09 0.78
N ARG A 21 -12.33 -22.81 0.46
CA ARG A 21 -12.65 -22.27 -0.87
C ARG A 21 -11.70 -22.84 -1.92
N LYS A 22 -12.21 -23.18 -3.12
CA LYS A 22 -11.41 -23.84 -4.17
C LYS A 22 -10.80 -22.89 -5.19
N LYS A 23 -11.35 -21.68 -5.32
CA LYS A 23 -10.83 -20.64 -6.22
C LYS A 23 -10.49 -19.39 -5.44
N PRO A 24 -9.36 -18.72 -5.75
CA PRO A 24 -9.03 -17.45 -5.14
C PRO A 24 -9.99 -16.35 -5.56
N LEU A 25 -10.29 -15.47 -4.62
CA LEU A 25 -10.94 -14.20 -4.86
C LEU A 25 -10.01 -13.12 -4.31
N VAL A 26 -9.44 -12.34 -5.20
CA VAL A 26 -8.40 -11.36 -4.88
C VAL A 26 -9.01 -9.97 -4.87
N HIS A 27 -8.75 -9.20 -3.83
CA HIS A 27 -9.17 -7.80 -3.82
C HIS A 27 -8.35 -6.99 -4.84
N VAL A 28 -8.98 -6.01 -5.50
CA VAL A 28 -8.37 -5.17 -6.53
C VAL A 28 -7.02 -4.55 -6.12
N SER A 29 -6.87 -4.18 -4.85
CA SER A 29 -5.62 -3.63 -4.32
C SER A 29 -4.43 -4.61 -4.37
N ASN A 30 -4.69 -5.91 -4.22
CA ASN A 30 -3.70 -6.95 -4.33
C ASN A 30 -3.52 -7.37 -5.80
N ALA A 31 -4.60 -7.44 -6.57
CA ALA A 31 -4.56 -7.77 -8.00
C ALA A 31 -3.67 -6.79 -8.79
N ALA A 32 -3.67 -5.52 -8.43
CA ALA A 32 -2.82 -4.51 -9.04
C ALA A 32 -1.31 -4.80 -8.92
N GLY A 33 -0.90 -5.59 -7.93
CA GLY A 33 0.49 -6.00 -7.72
C GLY A 33 0.96 -7.18 -8.58
N PHE A 34 0.07 -7.87 -9.33
CA PHE A 34 0.46 -9.01 -10.16
C PHE A 34 1.21 -8.63 -11.45
N GLY A 35 1.16 -7.36 -11.85
CA GLY A 35 1.52 -6.93 -13.20
C GLY A 35 0.40 -7.19 -14.21
N PHE A 36 0.46 -6.52 -15.36
CA PHE A 36 -0.57 -6.60 -16.40
C PHE A 36 -2.01 -6.37 -15.88
N PHE A 37 -2.12 -5.53 -14.87
CA PHE A 37 -3.38 -5.08 -14.32
C PHE A 37 -3.56 -3.60 -14.64
N ASP A 38 -4.60 -3.29 -15.38
CA ASP A 38 -4.97 -1.90 -15.68
C ASP A 38 -5.68 -1.30 -14.46
N SER A 39 -4.95 -0.51 -13.68
CA SER A 39 -5.49 0.13 -12.47
C SER A 39 -6.60 1.14 -12.77
N HIS A 40 -6.63 1.74 -13.96
CA HIS A 40 -7.71 2.65 -14.35
C HIS A 40 -9.01 1.90 -14.67
N LYS A 41 -8.91 0.78 -15.41
CA LYS A 41 -10.05 -0.11 -15.70
C LYS A 41 -10.35 -1.07 -14.57
N MET A 42 -9.42 -1.25 -13.63
CA MET A 42 -9.47 -2.22 -12.51
C MET A 42 -9.69 -3.66 -12.99
N CYS A 43 -8.97 -4.07 -14.02
CA CYS A 43 -9.01 -5.43 -14.57
C CYS A 43 -7.66 -5.87 -15.14
N PHE A 44 -7.45 -7.19 -15.25
CA PHE A 44 -6.30 -7.73 -15.95
C PHE A 44 -6.36 -7.46 -17.45
N GLU A 45 -5.21 -7.15 -18.06
CA GLU A 45 -5.05 -6.99 -19.50
C GLU A 45 -4.96 -8.37 -20.18
N LYS A 46 -6.09 -9.10 -20.19
CA LYS A 46 -6.15 -10.52 -20.61
C LYS A 46 -5.66 -10.76 -22.03
N GLU A 47 -5.92 -9.82 -22.95
CA GLU A 47 -5.50 -9.91 -24.34
C GLU A 47 -3.98 -9.91 -24.43
N LYS A 48 -3.31 -8.97 -23.78
CA LYS A 48 -1.84 -8.89 -23.73
C LYS A 48 -1.22 -10.12 -23.08
N LEU A 49 -1.82 -10.62 -22.00
CA LEU A 49 -1.34 -11.83 -21.34
C LEU A 49 -1.45 -13.05 -22.25
N ALA A 50 -2.56 -13.21 -22.98
CA ALA A 50 -2.77 -14.29 -23.93
C ALA A 50 -1.76 -14.21 -25.09
N GLU A 51 -1.47 -13.03 -25.62
CA GLU A 51 -0.43 -12.80 -26.65
C GLU A 51 0.96 -13.21 -26.15
N MET A 52 1.24 -13.07 -24.85
CA MET A 52 2.48 -13.52 -24.21
C MET A 52 2.50 -15.03 -23.88
N GLY A 53 1.44 -15.76 -24.21
CA GLY A 53 1.35 -17.21 -23.95
C GLY A 53 0.92 -17.56 -22.53
N VAL A 54 0.42 -16.60 -21.76
CA VAL A 54 -0.12 -16.88 -20.41
C VAL A 54 -1.56 -17.36 -20.53
N ASP A 55 -1.88 -18.50 -19.92
CA ASP A 55 -3.26 -18.98 -19.84
C ASP A 55 -4.07 -18.08 -18.89
N VAL A 56 -4.96 -17.28 -19.45
CA VAL A 56 -5.80 -16.32 -18.71
C VAL A 56 -6.77 -17.00 -17.72
N ASN A 57 -6.99 -18.31 -17.84
CA ASN A 57 -7.77 -19.07 -16.87
C ASN A 57 -7.05 -19.25 -15.52
N TRP A 58 -5.74 -19.03 -15.47
CA TRP A 58 -4.96 -19.03 -14.23
C TRP A 58 -5.18 -17.76 -13.40
N LEU A 59 -5.73 -16.70 -14.00
CA LEU A 59 -5.99 -15.46 -13.28
C LEU A 59 -7.09 -15.67 -12.23
N PRO A 60 -6.95 -15.08 -11.04
CA PRO A 60 -7.99 -15.12 -10.02
C PRO A 60 -9.18 -14.23 -10.40
N ASP A 61 -10.32 -14.52 -9.78
CA ASP A 61 -11.43 -13.57 -9.77
C ASP A 61 -11.05 -12.33 -8.94
N VAL A 62 -11.48 -11.16 -9.38
CA VAL A 62 -11.17 -9.88 -8.70
C VAL A 62 -12.44 -9.28 -8.12
N CYS A 63 -12.38 -8.85 -6.85
CA CYS A 63 -13.46 -8.10 -6.21
C CYS A 63 -13.03 -6.66 -5.89
N MET A 64 -14.02 -5.76 -5.78
CA MET A 64 -13.84 -4.33 -5.54
C MET A 64 -14.11 -3.93 -4.08
N GLY A 65 -14.68 -4.83 -3.30
CA GLY A 65 -15.04 -4.62 -1.90
C GLY A 65 -14.48 -5.71 -1.00
N ILE A 66 -14.70 -5.56 0.29
CA ILE A 66 -14.35 -6.59 1.27
C ILE A 66 -15.45 -7.67 1.24
N GLU A 67 -15.14 -8.77 0.54
CA GLU A 67 -16.08 -9.87 0.35
C GLU A 67 -15.93 -10.97 1.41
N LYS A 68 -17.03 -11.57 1.82
CA LYS A 68 -16.98 -12.71 2.73
C LYS A 68 -16.55 -13.97 1.96
N LEU A 69 -15.44 -14.57 2.36
CA LEU A 69 -14.93 -15.85 1.83
C LEU A 69 -15.61 -17.06 2.49
N GLY A 70 -15.95 -16.94 3.76
CA GLY A 70 -16.52 -18.01 4.57
C GLY A 70 -16.39 -17.73 6.06
N THR A 71 -16.38 -18.81 6.87
CA THR A 71 -16.18 -18.75 8.31
C THR A 71 -15.13 -19.74 8.75
N TYR A 72 -14.33 -19.35 9.76
CA TYR A 72 -13.36 -20.22 10.41
C TYR A 72 -13.49 -20.10 11.94
N ARG A 73 -13.76 -21.21 12.62
CA ARG A 73 -13.96 -21.25 14.09
C ARG A 73 -14.99 -20.21 14.58
N GLY A 74 -16.10 -20.08 13.86
CA GLY A 74 -17.20 -19.14 14.18
C GLY A 74 -16.92 -17.68 13.83
N ARG A 75 -15.78 -17.35 13.22
CA ARG A 75 -15.41 -15.99 12.81
C ARG A 75 -15.51 -15.84 11.30
N THR A 76 -15.99 -14.71 10.83
CA THR A 76 -16.02 -14.38 9.40
C THR A 76 -14.61 -14.19 8.89
N VAL A 77 -14.31 -14.80 7.73
CA VAL A 77 -13.08 -14.60 6.95
C VAL A 77 -13.47 -13.81 5.71
N THR A 78 -12.75 -12.74 5.45
CA THR A 78 -12.98 -11.86 4.30
C THR A 78 -11.80 -11.90 3.33
N THR A 79 -11.97 -11.30 2.15
CA THR A 79 -10.86 -11.03 1.23
C THR A 79 -9.80 -10.16 1.91
N ALA A 80 -8.54 -10.46 1.62
CA ALA A 80 -7.42 -9.65 2.08
C ALA A 80 -7.29 -8.39 1.21
N ILE A 81 -6.94 -7.26 1.84
CA ILE A 81 -6.65 -6.01 1.13
C ILE A 81 -5.16 -5.66 1.28
N GLY A 82 -4.63 -4.82 0.40
CA GLY A 82 -3.25 -4.35 0.48
C GLY A 82 -2.96 -3.64 1.80
N ASP A 83 -1.72 -3.71 2.28
CA ASP A 83 -1.28 -3.16 3.57
C ASP A 83 -1.45 -1.64 3.65
N ASN A 84 -1.13 -0.91 2.58
CA ASN A 84 -1.33 0.53 2.49
C ASN A 84 -2.82 0.90 2.57
N GLN A 85 -3.68 0.16 1.85
CA GLN A 85 -5.12 0.36 1.88
C GLN A 85 -5.70 0.02 3.27
N ALA A 86 -5.22 -1.06 3.89
CA ALA A 86 -5.61 -1.43 5.25
C ALA A 86 -5.20 -0.38 6.27
N SER A 87 -3.98 0.16 6.15
CA SER A 87 -3.46 1.21 7.01
C SER A 87 -4.28 2.50 6.90
N PHE A 88 -4.59 2.91 5.66
CA PHE A 88 -5.44 4.09 5.43
C PHE A 88 -6.84 3.89 6.01
N LEU A 89 -7.47 2.75 5.71
CA LEU A 89 -8.81 2.42 6.20
C LEU A 89 -8.87 2.40 7.73
N GLY A 90 -7.85 1.85 8.37
CA GLY A 90 -7.75 1.80 9.83
C GLY A 90 -7.53 3.15 10.50
N ALA A 91 -6.84 4.08 9.83
CA ALA A 91 -6.50 5.39 10.37
C ALA A 91 -7.54 6.48 10.04
N ALA A 92 -8.13 6.42 8.85
CA ALA A 92 -8.94 7.50 8.27
C ALA A 92 -10.33 7.04 7.80
N GLY A 93 -10.62 5.74 7.79
CA GLY A 93 -11.85 5.22 7.21
C GLY A 93 -11.85 5.29 5.67
N ASP A 94 -13.02 5.46 5.07
CA ASP A 94 -13.19 5.60 3.61
C ASP A 94 -13.64 7.02 3.19
N GLU A 95 -13.28 8.02 3.98
CA GLU A 95 -13.60 9.43 3.73
C GLU A 95 -12.59 10.07 2.77
N GLU A 96 -13.09 10.81 1.76
CA GLU A 96 -12.26 11.37 0.69
C GLU A 96 -11.51 12.66 1.06
N ASN A 97 -11.89 13.34 2.12
CA ASN A 97 -11.31 14.65 2.48
C ASN A 97 -10.22 14.57 3.57
N ILE A 98 -9.66 13.38 3.79
CA ILE A 98 -8.63 13.16 4.80
C ILE A 98 -7.28 13.01 4.12
N LEU A 99 -6.31 13.82 4.53
CA LEU A 99 -4.91 13.65 4.19
C LEU A 99 -4.22 12.88 5.31
N LEU A 100 -3.81 11.64 5.01
CA LEU A 100 -3.03 10.82 5.93
C LEU A 100 -1.55 11.04 5.68
N VAL A 101 -0.84 11.51 6.70
CA VAL A 101 0.63 11.65 6.69
C VAL A 101 1.23 10.58 7.58
N ASN A 102 1.96 9.66 6.97
CA ASN A 102 2.66 8.59 7.68
C ASN A 102 4.17 8.90 7.68
N MET A 103 4.73 9.13 8.86
CA MET A 103 6.13 9.45 9.06
C MET A 103 6.82 8.37 9.89
N GLY A 104 7.52 7.48 9.20
CA GLY A 104 8.38 6.47 9.78
C GLY A 104 9.84 6.63 9.32
N THR A 105 10.50 5.54 9.02
CA THR A 105 11.83 5.54 8.36
C THR A 105 11.76 6.24 7.01
N GLY A 106 10.72 5.95 6.21
CA GLY A 106 10.28 6.73 5.05
C GLY A 106 9.11 7.66 5.42
N GLY A 107 8.69 8.50 4.47
CA GLY A 107 7.50 9.32 4.56
C GLY A 107 6.50 8.97 3.46
N GLN A 108 5.21 8.97 3.78
CA GLN A 108 4.15 8.79 2.79
C GLN A 108 3.01 9.75 3.11
N ILE A 109 2.47 10.36 2.08
CA ILE A 109 1.25 11.15 2.14
C ILE A 109 0.22 10.43 1.29
N SER A 110 -0.99 10.27 1.81
CA SER A 110 -2.05 9.57 1.10
C SER A 110 -3.38 10.28 1.25
N VAL A 111 -4.18 10.27 0.19
CA VAL A 111 -5.55 10.79 0.16
C VAL A 111 -6.44 9.85 -0.66
N LEU A 112 -7.68 9.71 -0.26
CA LEU A 112 -8.67 8.92 -1.00
C LEU A 112 -9.33 9.77 -2.07
N SER A 113 -9.50 9.19 -3.28
CA SER A 113 -10.13 9.85 -4.42
C SER A 113 -11.11 8.91 -5.11
N GLY A 114 -12.25 9.42 -5.53
CA GLY A 114 -13.18 8.72 -6.42
C GLY A 114 -12.72 8.69 -7.88
N GLN A 115 -11.66 9.41 -8.24
CA GLN A 115 -11.15 9.51 -9.60
C GLN A 115 -9.70 9.03 -9.68
N TYR A 116 -9.38 8.35 -10.80
CA TYR A 116 -8.01 8.00 -11.11
C TYR A 116 -7.19 9.26 -11.42
N PHE A 117 -6.03 9.36 -10.79
CA PHE A 117 -5.05 10.41 -11.07
C PHE A 117 -3.65 9.82 -11.11
N SER A 118 -2.86 10.24 -12.09
CA SER A 118 -1.44 9.88 -12.18
C SER A 118 -0.64 11.14 -12.47
N GLY A 119 0.43 11.37 -11.72
CA GLY A 119 1.31 12.53 -11.87
C GLY A 119 2.68 12.27 -11.25
N ASP A 120 3.62 13.18 -11.45
CA ASP A 120 4.97 13.03 -10.92
C ASP A 120 4.95 12.87 -9.39
N GLY A 121 5.49 11.75 -8.91
CA GLY A 121 5.57 11.43 -7.49
C GLY A 121 4.24 11.00 -6.85
N ILE A 122 3.16 10.86 -7.64
CA ILE A 122 1.87 10.37 -7.15
C ILE A 122 1.50 9.09 -7.86
N GLU A 123 1.21 8.06 -7.09
CA GLU A 123 0.74 6.76 -7.53
C GLU A 123 -0.73 6.57 -7.15
N ALA A 124 -1.56 6.20 -8.12
CA ALA A 124 -2.95 5.82 -7.86
C ALA A 124 -3.04 4.31 -7.62
N ARG A 125 -3.34 3.93 -6.40
CA ARG A 125 -3.51 2.53 -5.98
C ARG A 125 -4.98 2.20 -5.86
N PRO A 126 -5.49 1.14 -6.50
CA PRO A 126 -6.88 0.73 -6.34
C PRO A 126 -7.26 0.54 -4.87
N PHE A 127 -8.42 1.04 -4.51
CA PHE A 127 -9.00 1.01 -3.17
C PHE A 127 -10.39 0.35 -3.20
N LEU A 128 -11.08 0.33 -2.06
CA LEU A 128 -12.44 -0.20 -1.95
C LEU A 128 -13.40 0.55 -2.86
N ASN A 129 -14.42 -0.17 -3.35
CA ASN A 129 -15.58 0.41 -4.05
C ASN A 129 -15.18 1.30 -5.26
N ARG A 130 -14.18 0.87 -6.04
CA ARG A 130 -13.65 1.59 -7.21
C ARG A 130 -13.04 2.96 -6.92
N LYS A 131 -12.69 3.25 -5.67
CA LYS A 131 -11.90 4.41 -5.30
C LYS A 131 -10.40 4.14 -5.51
N TYR A 132 -9.60 5.18 -5.33
CA TYR A 132 -8.16 5.14 -5.44
C TYR A 132 -7.51 5.76 -4.21
N LEU A 133 -6.49 5.11 -3.70
CA LEU A 133 -5.57 5.71 -2.75
C LEU A 133 -4.46 6.40 -3.54
N LEU A 134 -4.50 7.72 -3.62
CA LEU A 134 -3.42 8.51 -4.19
C LEU A 134 -2.32 8.64 -3.15
N ALA A 135 -1.15 8.12 -3.46
CA ALA A 135 -0.03 8.07 -2.54
C ALA A 135 1.21 8.74 -3.13
N GLY A 136 1.77 9.69 -2.40
CA GLY A 136 3.10 10.24 -2.63
C GLY A 136 4.05 9.67 -1.57
N ALA A 137 5.16 9.06 -2.00
CA ALA A 137 6.12 8.45 -1.10
C ALA A 137 7.48 9.16 -1.19
N SER A 138 8.11 9.37 -0.03
CA SER A 138 9.49 9.82 0.08
C SER A 138 10.34 8.66 0.58
N LEU A 139 11.49 8.45 -0.06
CA LEU A 139 12.48 7.44 0.37
C LEU A 139 13.06 7.76 1.75
N CYS A 140 13.00 9.02 2.16
CA CYS A 140 13.57 9.53 3.40
C CYS A 140 12.51 10.20 4.26
N GLY A 141 12.39 9.76 5.50
CA GLY A 141 11.52 10.34 6.52
C GLY A 141 12.30 10.63 7.80
N GLY A 142 11.84 10.15 8.93
CA GLY A 142 12.45 10.37 10.23
C GLY A 142 13.91 9.92 10.33
N LYS A 143 14.32 8.90 9.56
CA LYS A 143 15.71 8.45 9.52
C LYS A 143 16.66 9.51 8.94
N ALA A 144 16.26 10.22 7.88
CA ALA A 144 17.05 11.30 7.30
C ALA A 144 17.21 12.46 8.29
N TYR A 145 16.13 12.81 9.00
CA TYR A 145 16.15 13.82 10.03
C TYR A 145 17.10 13.45 11.19
N ALA A 146 17.06 12.19 11.62
CA ALA A 146 17.97 11.69 12.66
C ALA A 146 19.44 11.68 12.20
N LEU A 147 19.72 11.33 10.95
CA LEU A 147 21.08 11.39 10.39
C LEU A 147 21.61 12.82 10.32
N LEU A 148 20.75 13.77 9.95
CA LEU A 148 21.07 15.19 9.91
C LEU A 148 21.39 15.71 11.33
N GLU A 149 20.61 15.34 12.33
CA GLU A 149 20.87 15.68 13.72
C GLU A 149 22.22 15.11 14.19
N GLN A 150 22.47 13.83 13.91
CA GLN A 150 23.75 13.20 14.27
C GLN A 150 24.95 13.89 13.62
N PHE A 151 24.82 14.34 12.38
CA PHE A 151 25.87 15.08 11.69
C PHE A 151 26.15 16.42 12.39
N PHE A 152 25.14 17.23 12.64
CA PHE A 152 25.31 18.50 13.36
C PHE A 152 25.84 18.31 14.78
N ARG A 153 25.34 17.32 15.49
CA ARG A 153 25.79 16.99 16.83
C ARG A 153 27.28 16.65 16.88
N LYS A 154 27.79 15.87 15.91
CA LYS A 154 29.21 15.59 15.80
C LYS A 154 30.03 16.87 15.57
N ILE A 155 29.60 17.75 14.69
CA ILE A 155 30.27 19.03 14.44
C ILE A 155 30.34 19.86 15.72
N VAL A 156 29.23 20.03 16.41
CA VAL A 156 29.17 20.82 17.65
C VAL A 156 30.06 20.19 18.72
N LYS A 157 30.02 18.89 18.85
CA LYS A 157 30.88 18.16 19.81
C LYS A 157 32.38 18.40 19.54
N GLU A 158 32.84 18.28 18.30
CA GLU A 158 34.24 18.54 17.92
C GLU A 158 34.63 20.01 18.12
N ALA A 159 33.72 20.94 17.84
CA ALA A 159 34.00 22.37 17.93
C ALA A 159 33.97 22.91 19.37
N THR A 160 33.12 22.37 20.24
CA THR A 160 32.85 22.96 21.57
C THR A 160 33.07 22.01 22.74
N GLY A 161 33.30 20.72 22.49
CA GLY A 161 33.34 19.66 23.50
C GLY A 161 31.96 19.28 24.07
N GLN A 162 30.88 19.94 23.65
CA GLN A 162 29.54 19.68 24.17
C GLN A 162 28.82 18.60 23.36
N ASP A 163 28.34 17.56 24.00
CA ASP A 163 27.59 16.46 23.39
C ASP A 163 26.16 16.46 23.91
N GLN A 164 25.24 17.08 23.16
CA GLN A 164 23.83 17.15 23.51
C GLN A 164 22.94 17.00 22.26
N PRO A 165 21.72 16.44 22.39
CA PRO A 165 20.77 16.36 21.28
C PRO A 165 20.37 17.74 20.76
N LEU A 166 20.38 17.90 19.42
CA LEU A 166 20.12 19.19 18.76
C LEU A 166 18.70 19.32 18.18
N TYR A 167 17.83 18.33 18.36
CA TYR A 167 16.46 18.37 17.78
C TYR A 167 15.69 19.65 18.08
N LYS A 168 15.72 20.14 19.33
CA LYS A 168 15.04 21.39 19.71
C LYS A 168 15.61 22.61 18.99
N VAL A 169 16.92 22.63 18.74
CA VAL A 169 17.59 23.71 18.00
C VAL A 169 17.17 23.66 16.54
N MET A 170 17.18 22.46 15.95
CA MET A 170 16.75 22.25 14.55
C MET A 170 15.29 22.65 14.33
N GLU A 171 14.40 22.25 15.25
CA GLU A 171 12.97 22.66 15.20
C GLU A 171 12.80 24.18 15.29
N LYS A 172 13.53 24.84 16.18
CA LYS A 172 13.51 26.30 16.30
C LYS A 172 13.97 26.98 15.00
N MET A 173 15.08 26.50 14.44
CA MET A 173 15.60 27.05 13.16
C MET A 173 14.65 26.86 12.00
N ALA A 174 14.01 25.69 11.90
CA ALA A 174 13.03 25.39 10.84
C ALA A 174 11.76 26.27 10.90
N ARG A 175 11.42 26.84 12.08
CA ARG A 175 10.29 27.77 12.25
C ARG A 175 10.62 29.21 11.91
N THR A 176 11.89 29.57 11.87
CA THR A 176 12.38 30.96 11.68
C THR A 176 12.97 31.23 10.31
N GLY A 177 13.11 30.20 9.46
CA GLY A 177 13.50 30.27 8.05
C GLY A 177 12.29 30.06 7.16
#